data_0e669cf432c27cccda7b15da9f31fe29
#
_entry.id   0e669cf432c27cccda7b15da9f31fe29
#
_cell.length_a   1.000
_cell.length_b   1.000
_cell.length_c   1.000
_cell.angle_alpha   90.00
_cell.angle_beta   90.00
_cell.angle_gamma   90.00
#
_symmetry.space_group_name_H-M   'P 1'
#
loop_
_entity.id
_entity.type
_entity.pdbx_description
1 polymer ?
#
loop_
_entity_poly.entity_id
_entity_poly.type
_entity_poly.pdbx_seq_one_letter_code
_entity_poly.pdbx_strand_id
1 'polypeptide(L)'
;MLKKLILFCFLLSIFNITNAEIIQTTNDFNNSKNIYSLSPKQKQQFPKYFIFKKNINNNSLNYFVTIQNDNGVTKHFANTENFNLKINDKDIYTFSPRFSEISGGVQATIHLDNKFMENFDAIKKIIFQVPIFAERTSILETYYYIEVPQSILDEWKQVIAME
;
A
#
# COMPACT_ATOMS: atom_id res chain seq x y z
N MET A 1 -38.71 21.09 13.64
CA MET A 1 -37.45 21.54 13.01
C MET A 1 -36.21 20.86 13.61
N LEU A 2 -36.08 20.74 14.93
CA LEU A 2 -34.91 20.16 15.61
C LEU A 2 -34.57 18.71 15.17
N LYS A 3 -35.56 17.83 15.00
CA LYS A 3 -35.34 16.43 14.56
C LYS A 3 -34.75 16.27 13.16
N LYS A 4 -35.05 17.20 12.24
CA LYS A 4 -34.48 17.21 10.88
C LYS A 4 -33.04 17.71 10.87
N LEU A 5 -32.70 18.62 11.78
CA LEU A 5 -31.33 19.14 11.93
C LEU A 5 -30.39 18.06 12.49
N ILE A 6 -30.85 17.28 13.48
CA ILE A 6 -30.09 16.18 14.08
C ILE A 6 -29.83 15.07 13.06
N LEU A 7 -30.81 14.73 12.22
CA LEU A 7 -30.64 13.73 11.15
C LEU A 7 -29.63 14.21 10.07
N PHE A 8 -29.64 15.51 9.75
CA PHE A 8 -28.70 16.08 8.78
C PHE A 8 -27.26 16.13 9.33
N CYS A 9 -27.08 16.45 10.62
CA CYS A 9 -25.78 16.36 11.28
C CYS A 9 -25.28 14.92 11.40
N PHE A 10 -26.16 13.95 11.60
CA PHE A 10 -25.80 12.52 11.66
C PHE A 10 -25.40 11.99 10.28
N LEU A 11 -26.05 12.43 9.21
CA LEU A 11 -25.68 12.12 7.82
C LEU A 11 -24.33 12.73 7.43
N LEU A 12 -23.99 13.95 7.90
CA LEU A 12 -22.70 14.57 7.65
C LEU A 12 -21.54 13.91 8.43
N SER A 13 -21.81 13.27 9.57
CA SER A 13 -20.78 12.56 10.34
C SER A 13 -20.41 11.19 9.77
N ILE A 14 -21.21 10.63 8.84
CA ILE A 14 -20.93 9.34 8.19
C ILE A 14 -19.97 9.50 7.00
N PHE A 15 -19.75 10.72 6.50
CA PHE A 15 -18.86 10.98 5.36
C PHE A 15 -17.45 11.44 5.73
N ASN A 16 -16.90 10.98 6.84
CA ASN A 16 -15.44 10.96 7.00
C ASN A 16 -14.87 9.73 6.27
N ILE A 17 -15.16 9.60 4.99
CA ILE A 17 -14.37 8.76 4.10
C ILE A 17 -13.04 9.52 3.97
N THR A 18 -12.04 9.07 4.70
CA THR A 18 -10.65 9.47 4.45
C THR A 18 -10.29 8.91 3.08
N ASN A 19 -10.62 9.64 2.02
CA ASN A 19 -10.15 9.31 0.68
C ASN A 19 -8.63 9.43 0.70
N ALA A 20 -7.92 8.39 0.28
CA ALA A 20 -6.51 8.54 -0.02
C ALA A 20 -6.35 9.58 -1.13
N GLU A 21 -5.27 10.31 -1.05
CA GLU A 21 -4.93 11.27 -2.08
C GLU A 21 -4.35 10.52 -3.28
N ILE A 22 -5.03 10.58 -4.43
CA ILE A 22 -4.47 10.10 -5.69
C ILE A 22 -3.70 11.25 -6.32
N ILE A 23 -2.39 11.06 -6.50
CA ILE A 23 -1.48 12.05 -7.02
C ILE A 23 -0.96 11.59 -8.38
N GLN A 24 -0.92 12.51 -9.32
CA GLN A 24 -0.36 12.29 -10.65
C GLN A 24 0.80 13.26 -10.88
N THR A 25 1.93 12.72 -11.34
CA THR A 25 3.11 13.51 -11.72
C THR A 25 3.60 13.09 -13.10
N THR A 26 4.05 14.06 -13.90
CA THR A 26 4.70 13.82 -15.19
C THR A 26 6.17 14.23 -15.11
N ASN A 27 7.01 13.55 -15.86
CA ASN A 27 8.40 13.91 -16.05
C ASN A 27 8.65 14.07 -17.55
N ASP A 28 8.74 15.32 -17.97
CA ASP A 28 8.88 15.68 -19.40
C ASP A 28 10.24 15.29 -20.00
N PHE A 29 11.27 15.07 -19.17
CA PHE A 29 12.60 14.66 -19.65
C PHE A 29 12.63 13.24 -20.21
N ASN A 30 11.82 12.35 -19.67
CA ASN A 30 11.78 10.94 -20.08
C ASN A 30 10.39 10.46 -20.48
N ASN A 31 9.44 11.38 -20.67
CA ASN A 31 8.05 11.10 -21.01
C ASN A 31 7.41 10.05 -20.08
N SER A 32 7.77 10.09 -18.79
CA SER A 32 7.16 9.19 -17.82
C SER A 32 6.07 9.85 -17.02
N LYS A 33 5.05 9.08 -16.70
CA LYS A 33 3.92 9.47 -15.85
C LYS A 33 3.85 8.54 -14.67
N ASN A 34 3.70 9.11 -13.47
CA ASN A 34 3.47 8.35 -12.26
C ASN A 34 2.09 8.70 -11.70
N ILE A 35 1.31 7.69 -11.39
CA ILE A 35 0.03 7.81 -10.69
C ILE A 35 0.15 6.98 -9.42
N TYR A 36 -0.14 7.55 -8.27
CA TYR A 36 -0.04 6.83 -7.02
C TYR A 36 -1.11 7.25 -6.01
N SER A 37 -1.55 6.31 -5.18
CA SER A 37 -2.37 6.58 -4.02
C SER A 37 -1.52 6.56 -2.76
N LEU A 38 -1.76 7.53 -1.89
CA LEU A 38 -1.20 7.58 -0.53
C LEU A 38 -2.32 7.22 0.44
N SER A 39 -2.16 6.13 1.17
CA SER A 39 -3.10 5.84 2.24
C SER A 39 -3.02 6.91 3.35
N PRO A 40 -4.16 7.27 3.96
CA PRO A 40 -4.16 8.25 5.04
C PRO A 40 -3.28 7.79 6.20
N LYS A 41 -2.68 8.75 6.89
CA LYS A 41 -1.86 8.50 8.09
C LYS A 41 -2.68 7.77 9.14
N GLN A 42 -2.46 6.48 9.30
CA GLN A 42 -2.96 5.74 10.45
C GLN A 42 -1.99 5.98 11.62
N LYS A 43 -2.41 6.75 12.61
CA LYS A 43 -1.61 6.98 13.81
C LYS A 43 -1.39 5.63 14.51
N GLN A 44 -0.12 5.28 14.75
CA GLN A 44 0.31 4.16 15.60
C GLN A 44 0.05 2.72 15.09
N GLN A 45 -0.27 2.52 13.81
CA GLN A 45 -0.39 1.17 13.25
C GLN A 45 0.78 0.86 12.31
N PHE A 46 1.17 -0.41 12.26
CA PHE A 46 2.10 -0.95 11.27
C PHE A 46 1.30 -1.61 10.13
N PRO A 47 1.57 -1.31 8.86
CA PRO A 47 2.49 -0.28 8.36
C PRO A 47 1.90 1.12 8.53
N LYS A 48 2.77 2.13 8.55
CA LYS A 48 2.33 3.53 8.62
C LYS A 48 1.65 3.98 7.33
N TYR A 49 2.15 3.49 6.19
CA TYR A 49 1.63 3.81 4.87
C TYR A 49 1.66 2.61 3.95
N PHE A 50 0.62 2.54 3.11
CA PHE A 50 0.64 1.84 1.84
C PHE A 50 0.66 2.87 0.71
N ILE A 51 1.59 2.71 -0.21
CA ILE A 51 1.66 3.52 -1.43
C ILE A 51 1.56 2.56 -2.61
N PHE A 52 0.53 2.70 -3.43
CA PHE A 52 0.43 1.99 -4.70
C PHE A 52 0.80 2.96 -5.82
N LYS A 53 1.72 2.55 -6.69
CA LYS A 53 2.23 3.36 -7.78
C LYS A 53 2.11 2.65 -9.10
N LYS A 54 1.49 3.33 -10.09
CA LYS A 54 1.52 3.01 -11.51
C LYS A 54 2.53 3.93 -12.18
N ASN A 55 3.51 3.35 -12.86
CA ASN A 55 4.49 4.08 -13.64
C ASN A 55 4.30 3.74 -15.12
N ILE A 56 4.06 4.76 -15.93
CA ILE A 56 3.93 4.69 -17.38
C ILE A 56 5.18 5.35 -17.98
N ASN A 57 5.99 4.59 -18.70
CA ASN A 57 7.19 5.10 -19.34
C ASN A 57 7.24 4.59 -20.78
N ASN A 58 7.09 5.48 -21.74
CA ASN A 58 6.94 5.17 -23.17
C ASN A 58 5.87 4.09 -23.39
N ASN A 59 6.27 2.85 -23.68
CA ASN A 59 5.37 1.71 -23.91
C ASN A 59 5.41 0.70 -22.77
N SER A 60 6.06 1.01 -21.65
CA SER A 60 6.13 0.12 -20.50
C SER A 60 5.23 0.58 -19.36
N LEU A 61 4.55 -0.38 -18.76
CA LEU A 61 3.66 -0.19 -17.65
C LEU A 61 4.17 -1.00 -16.47
N ASN A 62 4.45 -0.33 -15.34
CA ASN A 62 4.98 -0.97 -14.14
C ASN A 62 4.17 -0.59 -12.91
N TYR A 63 3.97 -1.55 -12.02
CA TYR A 63 3.21 -1.37 -10.79
C TYR A 63 4.06 -1.69 -9.58
N PHE A 64 3.93 -0.88 -8.54
CA PHE A 64 4.69 -1.03 -7.30
C PHE A 64 3.78 -0.86 -6.09
N VAL A 65 4.04 -1.65 -5.06
CA VAL A 65 3.51 -1.41 -3.72
C VAL A 65 4.67 -1.09 -2.79
N THR A 66 4.57 0.00 -2.07
CA THR A 66 5.53 0.38 -1.04
C THR A 66 4.86 0.32 0.32
N ILE A 67 5.49 -0.40 1.25
CA ILE A 67 5.11 -0.46 2.65
C ILE A 67 6.15 0.35 3.43
N GLN A 68 5.70 1.35 4.16
CA GLN A 68 6.58 2.22 4.92
C GLN A 68 6.42 1.97 6.41
N ASN A 69 7.55 1.82 7.09
CA ASN A 69 7.65 1.78 8.55
C ASN A 69 8.25 3.08 9.08
N ASP A 70 7.82 3.52 10.27
CA ASP A 70 8.30 4.72 10.94
C ASP A 70 9.39 4.38 11.97
N ASN A 71 10.37 5.26 12.16
CA ASN A 71 11.44 5.11 13.14
C ASN A 71 10.96 4.95 14.60
N GLY A 72 9.71 5.32 14.90
CA GLY A 72 9.10 5.11 16.21
C GLY A 72 8.66 3.67 16.48
N VAL A 73 8.75 2.78 15.48
CA VAL A 73 8.40 1.37 15.63
C VAL A 73 9.69 0.57 15.78
N THR A 74 9.83 -0.14 16.87
CA THR A 74 11.01 -0.96 17.22
C THR A 74 11.23 -2.16 16.30
N LYS A 75 10.42 -2.31 15.27
CA LYS A 75 10.40 -3.46 14.35
C LYS A 75 11.01 -3.11 13.02
N HIS A 76 11.96 -3.92 12.60
CA HIS A 76 12.69 -3.76 11.35
C HIS A 76 12.30 -4.85 10.36
N PHE A 77 12.10 -4.47 9.10
CA PHE A 77 11.92 -5.46 8.04
C PHE A 77 13.12 -6.40 7.98
N ALA A 78 12.85 -7.70 7.86
CA ALA A 78 13.89 -8.66 7.56
C ALA A 78 14.28 -8.53 6.07
N ASN A 79 15.32 -7.77 5.81
CA ASN A 79 15.73 -7.35 4.46
C ASN A 79 16.39 -8.48 3.63
N THR A 80 16.57 -9.65 4.22
CA THR A 80 17.07 -10.86 3.54
C THR A 80 15.92 -11.78 3.10
N GLU A 81 14.69 -11.49 3.48
CA GLU A 81 13.55 -12.36 3.28
C GLU A 81 12.56 -11.81 2.24
N ASN A 82 11.85 -12.73 1.61
CA ASN A 82 10.78 -12.38 0.70
C ASN A 82 9.49 -12.00 1.44
N PHE A 83 8.67 -11.18 0.79
CA PHE A 83 7.30 -10.91 1.23
C PHE A 83 6.35 -11.83 0.48
N ASN A 84 5.38 -12.40 1.20
CA ASN A 84 4.32 -13.16 0.59
C ASN A 84 3.02 -12.36 0.60
N LEU A 85 2.29 -12.41 -0.52
CA LEU A 85 0.97 -11.83 -0.67
C LEU A 85 -0.04 -12.96 -0.84
N LYS A 86 -0.98 -13.08 0.10
CA LYS A 86 -2.10 -13.99 0.00
C LYS A 86 -3.31 -13.26 -0.58
N ILE A 87 -3.85 -13.78 -1.68
CA ILE A 87 -4.94 -13.19 -2.44
C ILE A 87 -6.21 -14.02 -2.25
N ASN A 88 -7.32 -13.35 -1.91
CA ASN A 88 -8.64 -13.97 -1.76
C ASN A 88 -8.63 -15.24 -0.89
N ASP A 89 -7.75 -15.28 0.13
CA ASP A 89 -7.53 -16.41 1.04
C ASP A 89 -7.04 -17.71 0.39
N LYS A 90 -6.61 -17.68 -0.87
CA LYS A 90 -6.22 -18.87 -1.65
C LYS A 90 -4.81 -18.79 -2.22
N ASP A 91 -4.58 -17.87 -3.14
CA ASP A 91 -3.37 -17.81 -3.94
C ASP A 91 -2.27 -17.07 -3.17
N ILE A 92 -1.04 -17.59 -3.23
CA ILE A 92 0.12 -16.99 -2.60
C ILE A 92 1.14 -16.61 -3.67
N TYR A 93 1.53 -15.34 -3.67
CA TYR A 93 2.57 -14.78 -4.50
C TYR A 93 3.75 -14.38 -3.62
N THR A 94 4.97 -14.67 -4.07
CA THR A 94 6.19 -14.35 -3.35
C THR A 94 6.96 -13.29 -4.12
N PHE A 95 7.34 -12.21 -3.43
CA PHE A 95 8.07 -11.08 -4.01
C PHE A 95 9.32 -10.78 -3.20
N SER A 96 10.38 -10.37 -3.90
CA SER A 96 11.61 -9.85 -3.29
C SER A 96 11.52 -8.33 -3.23
N PRO A 97 11.32 -7.73 -2.03
CA PRO A 97 11.23 -6.29 -1.90
C PRO A 97 12.59 -5.62 -2.05
N ARG A 98 12.58 -4.37 -2.52
CA ARG A 98 13.73 -3.46 -2.42
C ARG A 98 13.54 -2.58 -1.20
N PHE A 99 14.58 -2.50 -0.37
CA PHE A 99 14.57 -1.68 0.83
C PHE A 99 15.31 -0.38 0.59
N SER A 100 14.80 0.70 1.17
CA SER A 100 15.47 1.99 1.21
C SER A 100 15.17 2.72 2.50
N GLU A 101 16.18 3.43 3.01
CA GLU A 101 16.02 4.33 4.14
C GLU A 101 15.39 5.65 3.66
N ILE A 102 14.52 6.18 4.49
CA ILE A 102 13.85 7.46 4.25
C ILE A 102 13.93 8.31 5.53
N SER A 103 13.70 9.61 5.40
CA SER A 103 13.57 10.47 6.58
C SER A 103 12.39 10.01 7.43
N GLY A 104 12.67 9.41 8.58
CA GLY A 104 11.66 8.90 9.50
C GLY A 104 11.37 7.41 9.39
N GLY A 105 12.20 6.61 8.66
CA GLY A 105 12.02 5.17 8.68
C GLY A 105 12.63 4.40 7.52
N VAL A 106 12.10 3.21 7.31
CA VAL A 106 12.49 2.30 6.23
C VAL A 106 11.26 1.98 5.40
N GLN A 107 11.44 1.92 4.10
CA GLN A 107 10.39 1.46 3.18
C GLN A 107 10.83 0.19 2.44
N ALA A 108 9.87 -0.69 2.21
CA ALA A 108 9.99 -1.87 1.38
C ALA A 108 9.12 -1.70 0.14
N THR A 109 9.72 -1.76 -1.05
CA THR A 109 9.02 -1.62 -2.33
C THR A 109 9.01 -2.93 -3.08
N ILE A 110 7.83 -3.39 -3.46
CA ILE A 110 7.57 -4.60 -4.23
C ILE A 110 7.18 -4.17 -5.65
N HIS A 111 7.81 -4.77 -6.66
CA HIS A 111 7.36 -4.70 -8.04
C HIS A 111 6.33 -5.80 -8.30
N LEU A 112 5.12 -5.42 -8.70
CA LEU A 112 4.07 -6.35 -9.07
C LEU A 112 4.22 -6.72 -10.53
N ASP A 113 4.43 -7.99 -10.82
CA ASP A 113 4.61 -8.47 -12.17
C ASP A 113 3.28 -8.52 -12.97
N ASN A 114 3.39 -8.68 -14.27
CA ASN A 114 2.23 -8.72 -15.15
C ASN A 114 1.27 -9.87 -14.79
N LYS A 115 1.81 -11.01 -14.40
CA LYS A 115 1.00 -12.18 -14.02
C LYS A 115 0.10 -11.88 -12.82
N PHE A 116 0.62 -11.15 -11.83
CA PHE A 116 -0.16 -10.69 -10.69
C PHE A 116 -1.21 -9.68 -11.13
N MET A 117 -0.84 -8.75 -12.02
CA MET A 117 -1.71 -7.66 -12.47
C MET A 117 -2.85 -8.09 -13.40
N GLU A 118 -2.69 -9.18 -14.17
CA GLU A 118 -3.72 -9.71 -15.09
C GLU A 118 -5.08 -9.97 -14.45
N ASN A 119 -5.09 -10.34 -13.17
CA ASN A 119 -6.29 -10.67 -12.42
C ASN A 119 -6.61 -9.67 -11.29
N PHE A 120 -5.99 -8.48 -11.32
CA PHE A 120 -6.09 -7.55 -10.20
C PHE A 120 -7.53 -7.11 -9.90
N ASP A 121 -8.36 -6.93 -10.92
CA ASP A 121 -9.76 -6.53 -10.75
C ASP A 121 -10.60 -7.54 -9.97
N ALA A 122 -10.25 -8.83 -10.09
CA ALA A 122 -10.92 -9.92 -9.36
C ALA A 122 -10.46 -10.02 -7.88
N ILE A 123 -9.46 -9.27 -7.49
CA ILE A 123 -8.94 -9.28 -6.12
C ILE A 123 -9.93 -8.55 -5.21
N LYS A 124 -10.36 -9.26 -4.16
CA LYS A 124 -11.24 -8.75 -3.10
C LYS A 124 -10.52 -8.60 -1.76
N LYS A 125 -9.37 -9.28 -1.60
CA LYS A 125 -8.61 -9.29 -0.35
C LYS A 125 -7.14 -9.52 -0.63
N ILE A 126 -6.29 -8.72 0.01
CA ILE A 126 -4.83 -8.89 0.01
C ILE A 126 -4.36 -8.92 1.46
N ILE A 127 -3.58 -9.94 1.81
CA ILE A 127 -2.87 -10.03 3.07
C ILE A 127 -1.39 -10.12 2.78
N PHE A 128 -0.62 -9.18 3.30
CA PHE A 128 0.85 -9.26 3.29
C PHE A 128 1.33 -10.09 4.48
N GLN A 129 2.22 -11.03 4.22
CA GLN A 129 3.07 -11.64 5.22
C GLN A 129 4.45 -11.01 5.14
N VAL A 130 4.77 -10.21 6.14
CA VAL A 130 5.98 -9.38 6.19
C VAL A 130 6.92 -9.93 7.26
N PRO A 131 8.13 -10.38 6.89
CA PRO A 131 9.10 -10.87 7.87
C PRO A 131 9.74 -9.70 8.64
N ILE A 132 9.87 -9.86 9.95
CA ILE A 132 10.39 -8.85 10.88
C ILE A 132 11.55 -9.43 11.67
N PHE A 133 12.65 -8.68 11.77
CA PHE A 133 13.75 -9.03 12.66
C PHE A 133 13.43 -8.71 14.12
N ALA A 134 13.97 -9.53 15.02
CA ALA A 134 14.04 -9.19 16.43
C ALA A 134 14.83 -7.91 16.66
N GLU A 135 14.43 -7.14 17.65
CA GLU A 135 15.05 -5.88 17.99
C GLU A 135 16.57 -6.06 18.16
N ARG A 136 17.35 -5.25 17.42
CA ARG A 136 18.83 -5.24 17.42
C ARG A 136 19.52 -6.56 17.03
N THR A 137 18.83 -7.45 16.35
CA THR A 137 19.41 -8.71 15.85
C THR A 137 19.14 -8.86 14.36
N SER A 138 19.87 -9.78 13.71
CA SER A 138 19.59 -10.21 12.33
C SER A 138 18.82 -11.52 12.30
N ILE A 139 18.16 -11.88 13.40
CA ILE A 139 17.40 -13.12 13.53
C ILE A 139 15.95 -12.81 13.23
N LEU A 140 15.34 -13.56 12.33
CA LEU A 140 13.91 -13.50 12.05
C LEU A 140 13.13 -13.82 13.32
N GLU A 141 12.37 -12.83 13.82
CA GLU A 141 11.56 -12.98 15.03
C GLU A 141 10.20 -13.59 14.70
N THR A 142 9.53 -12.98 13.71
CA THR A 142 8.14 -13.32 13.39
C THR A 142 7.73 -12.79 12.02
N TYR A 143 6.53 -13.16 11.62
CA TYR A 143 5.85 -12.57 10.48
C TYR A 143 4.69 -11.70 10.93
N TYR A 144 4.57 -10.52 10.33
CA TYR A 144 3.38 -9.70 10.44
C TYR A 144 2.43 -10.00 9.30
N TYR A 145 1.16 -10.19 9.63
CA TYR A 145 0.08 -10.36 8.67
C TYR A 145 -0.70 -9.06 8.61
N ILE A 146 -0.65 -8.41 7.45
CA ILE A 146 -1.23 -7.09 7.26
C ILE A 146 -2.28 -7.20 6.16
N GLU A 147 -3.54 -7.09 6.54
CA GLU A 147 -4.63 -7.02 5.58
C GLU A 147 -4.74 -5.61 5.02
N VAL A 148 -4.81 -5.50 3.69
CA VAL A 148 -5.05 -4.23 3.02
C VAL A 148 -6.51 -3.86 3.20
N PRO A 149 -6.84 -2.70 3.80
CA PRO A 149 -8.22 -2.25 3.92
C PRO A 149 -8.92 -2.16 2.56
N GLN A 150 -10.21 -2.51 2.52
CA GLN A 150 -10.97 -2.51 1.27
C GLN A 150 -10.94 -1.15 0.57
N SER A 151 -11.05 -0.06 1.33
CA SER A 151 -10.97 1.29 0.76
C SER A 151 -9.65 1.55 0.03
N ILE A 152 -8.52 1.08 0.59
CA ILE A 152 -7.20 1.21 -0.05
C ILE A 152 -7.12 0.33 -1.30
N LEU A 153 -7.67 -0.88 -1.26
CA LEU A 153 -7.71 -1.75 -2.44
C LEU A 153 -8.55 -1.16 -3.57
N ASP A 154 -9.66 -0.52 -3.24
CA ASP A 154 -10.52 0.16 -4.22
C ASP A 154 -9.80 1.37 -4.85
N GLU A 155 -9.00 2.10 -4.08
CA GLU A 155 -8.14 3.18 -4.60
C GLU A 155 -7.06 2.66 -5.53
N TRP A 156 -6.43 1.53 -5.21
CA TRP A 156 -5.46 0.90 -6.11
C TRP A 156 -6.09 0.53 -7.45
N LYS A 157 -7.32 0.01 -7.45
CA LYS A 157 -8.08 -0.23 -8.67
C LYS A 157 -8.37 1.05 -9.47
N GLN A 158 -8.66 2.16 -8.78
CA GLN A 158 -8.80 3.46 -9.44
C GLN A 158 -7.50 3.90 -10.10
N VAL A 159 -6.36 3.81 -9.40
CA VAL A 159 -5.03 4.14 -9.96
C VAL A 159 -4.72 3.28 -11.20
N ILE A 160 -5.07 1.99 -11.18
CA ILE A 160 -4.88 1.09 -12.33
C ILE A 160 -5.71 1.55 -13.54
N ALA A 161 -6.94 1.95 -13.32
CA ALA A 161 -7.88 2.39 -14.37
C ALA A 161 -7.53 3.78 -14.97
N MET A 162 -6.72 4.59 -14.28
CA MET A 162 -6.33 5.92 -14.81
C MET A 162 -5.29 5.78 -15.93
N GLU A 163 -5.42 6.63 -16.97
CA GLU A 163 -4.51 6.73 -18.12
C GLU A 163 -3.48 7.87 -17.98
#